data_a36a09d7c4dbac889603a855fa3018b5
#
_entry.id   a36a09d7c4dbac889603a855fa3018b5
#
_cell.length_a   1.000
_cell.length_b   1.000
_cell.length_c   1.000
_cell.angle_alpha   90.00
_cell.angle_beta   90.00
_cell.angle_gamma   90.00
#
_symmetry.space_group_name_H-M   'P 1'
#
loop_
_entity.id
_entity.type
_entity.pdbx_description
1 polymer ?
#
loop_
_entity_poly.entity_id
_entity_poly.type
_entity_poly.pdbx_seq_one_letter_code
_entity_poly.pdbx_strand_id
1 'polypeptide(L)'
;MDMIYKPFFVRNIVVLLMILFVFVSTQSCVDNNSSKEFFFKIKVIDDETGRGIPMVGFIPLSQQKYYTDSNGLIAFNEPGLMNETVYFEIKCEGYQYAMGKDGKRAVSLHCKPGDSTVVKMTRTNVAERLYRSTGLGIYKDSYLLEEDIPLEKSLLNGKVLGQDSNLATIYKDEVFWVWGDSFLPPEYHGNFSVAAATTPFPKNGGLDPELGMNYLYFENENGASKSMINLEDPGYVWFDWLINIKDKKGDEQLVVKYANVNSFFLNYERGVAVFNDDKNIFERYKEVEKWMPDFHRCEHPFKAKVENKAYVYLTNEFNFQRVVPHLDSLANPKKYETFTCLREGTSFNLETIQLDRKKDGSLNYSWKKNTDYINLERQNQLIKSGEIEISEAWIHLEDVETANKPYFGRGSIFYNDYRKKWVLIPGATDTWYAEADTPLG
;
A
#
# COMPACT_ATOMS: atom_id res chain seq x y z
N MET A 1 90.31 -17.50 -6.64
CA MET A 1 89.25 -16.78 -5.85
C MET A 1 88.10 -16.58 -6.79
N ASP A 2 87.31 -17.65 -6.91
CA ASP A 2 86.33 -17.79 -7.95
C ASP A 2 84.95 -17.23 -7.46
N MET A 3 84.41 -16.19 -8.12
CA MET A 3 83.09 -15.68 -7.88
C MET A 3 82.08 -16.44 -8.76
N ILE A 4 81.28 -17.31 -8.15
CA ILE A 4 80.20 -18.03 -8.79
C ILE A 4 79.01 -17.06 -8.89
N TYR A 5 78.68 -16.59 -10.08
CA TYR A 5 77.46 -15.86 -10.37
C TYR A 5 76.27 -16.86 -10.46
N LYS A 6 75.31 -16.76 -9.54
CA LYS A 6 74.08 -17.55 -9.58
C LYS A 6 73.10 -16.98 -10.59
N PRO A 7 72.48 -17.79 -11.46
CA PRO A 7 71.47 -17.33 -12.43
C PRO A 7 70.07 -17.25 -11.78
N PHE A 8 69.89 -16.32 -10.82
CA PHE A 8 68.59 -16.17 -10.13
C PHE A 8 67.68 -15.15 -10.79
N PHE A 9 68.21 -14.30 -11.67
CA PHE A 9 67.43 -13.18 -12.23
C PHE A 9 66.66 -13.54 -13.50
N VAL A 10 67.10 -14.48 -14.31
CA VAL A 10 66.44 -14.82 -15.59
C VAL A 10 65.20 -15.69 -15.39
N ARG A 11 65.18 -16.53 -14.32
CA ARG A 11 64.06 -17.44 -14.04
C ARG A 11 62.80 -16.72 -13.55
N ASN A 12 62.96 -15.60 -12.82
CA ASN A 12 61.85 -14.81 -12.33
C ASN A 12 61.21 -13.91 -13.41
N ILE A 13 61.98 -13.47 -14.41
CA ILE A 13 61.46 -12.71 -15.54
C ILE A 13 60.59 -13.57 -16.46
N VAL A 14 60.99 -14.82 -16.71
CA VAL A 14 60.23 -15.75 -17.55
C VAL A 14 58.92 -16.18 -16.87
N VAL A 15 58.92 -16.37 -15.54
CA VAL A 15 57.72 -16.70 -14.77
C VAL A 15 56.79 -15.48 -14.72
N LEU A 16 57.29 -14.24 -14.59
CA LEU A 16 56.49 -13.03 -14.61
C LEU A 16 55.86 -12.76 -15.99
N LEU A 17 56.60 -13.04 -17.07
CA LEU A 17 56.07 -12.95 -18.43
C LEU A 17 55.06 -14.05 -18.77
N MET A 18 55.17 -15.26 -18.26
CA MET A 18 54.13 -16.30 -18.38
C MET A 18 52.87 -15.97 -17.58
N ILE A 19 53.02 -15.41 -16.38
CA ILE A 19 51.84 -14.95 -15.59
C ILE A 19 51.15 -13.75 -16.30
N LEU A 20 51.88 -12.82 -16.90
CA LEU A 20 51.28 -11.75 -17.66
C LEU A 20 50.58 -12.26 -18.95
N PHE A 21 51.13 -13.31 -19.59
CA PHE A 21 50.53 -13.89 -20.81
C PHE A 21 49.28 -14.73 -20.49
N VAL A 22 49.19 -15.35 -19.30
CA VAL A 22 47.99 -16.02 -18.83
C VAL A 22 46.91 -15.01 -18.43
N PHE A 23 47.29 -13.84 -17.90
CA PHE A 23 46.30 -12.76 -17.60
C PHE A 23 45.78 -12.05 -18.84
N VAL A 24 46.55 -11.97 -19.94
CA VAL A 24 46.10 -11.37 -21.19
C VAL A 24 45.25 -12.34 -22.04
N SER A 25 45.39 -13.66 -21.83
CA SER A 25 44.56 -14.63 -22.57
C SER A 25 43.25 -15.01 -21.91
N THR A 26 42.94 -14.43 -20.74
CA THR A 26 41.63 -14.58 -20.06
C THR A 26 40.75 -13.32 -20.22
N GLN A 27 41.06 -12.40 -21.12
CA GLN A 27 40.02 -11.58 -21.72
C GLN A 27 39.22 -12.51 -22.66
N SER A 28 38.44 -13.42 -22.05
CA SER A 28 37.33 -14.00 -22.71
C SER A 28 36.52 -12.87 -23.33
N CYS A 29 36.23 -12.98 -24.62
CA CYS A 29 35.14 -12.26 -25.22
C CYS A 29 33.95 -12.35 -24.28
N VAL A 30 33.67 -11.28 -23.55
CA VAL A 30 32.33 -11.07 -23.04
C VAL A 30 31.56 -10.86 -24.34
N ASP A 31 30.94 -11.92 -24.84
CA ASP A 31 29.91 -11.76 -25.84
C ASP A 31 28.94 -10.74 -25.26
N ASN A 32 28.91 -9.57 -25.84
CA ASN A 32 27.90 -8.53 -25.59
C ASN A 32 26.55 -8.98 -26.14
N ASN A 33 26.17 -10.22 -25.91
CA ASN A 33 24.80 -10.65 -26.15
C ASN A 33 23.93 -10.01 -25.08
N SER A 34 23.07 -9.12 -25.49
CA SER A 34 22.06 -8.52 -24.63
C SER A 34 21.28 -9.61 -23.92
N SER A 35 21.08 -9.47 -22.60
CA SER A 35 20.38 -10.48 -21.81
C SER A 35 19.00 -10.82 -22.34
N LYS A 36 18.35 -9.89 -23.02
CA LYS A 36 17.03 -10.08 -23.65
C LYS A 36 17.00 -11.15 -24.75
N GLU A 37 18.13 -11.46 -25.40
CA GLU A 37 18.19 -12.50 -26.44
C GLU A 37 17.92 -13.91 -25.91
N PHE A 38 18.03 -14.11 -24.59
CA PHE A 38 17.74 -15.41 -23.96
C PHE A 38 16.27 -15.59 -23.58
N PHE A 39 15.48 -14.51 -23.59
CA PHE A 39 14.08 -14.54 -23.16
C PHE A 39 13.13 -14.47 -24.36
N PHE A 40 11.96 -15.10 -24.19
CA PHE A 40 10.79 -14.79 -24.98
C PHE A 40 9.99 -13.70 -24.25
N LYS A 41 9.83 -12.53 -24.88
CA LYS A 41 9.14 -11.39 -24.28
C LYS A 41 7.62 -11.52 -24.47
N ILE A 42 6.87 -11.56 -23.37
CA ILE A 42 5.41 -11.44 -23.38
C ILE A 42 5.06 -10.06 -22.82
N LYS A 43 4.41 -9.21 -23.63
CA LYS A 43 3.86 -7.93 -23.20
C LYS A 43 2.36 -8.01 -23.13
N VAL A 44 1.78 -7.69 -21.97
CA VAL A 44 0.33 -7.68 -21.78
C VAL A 44 -0.13 -6.24 -21.61
N ILE A 45 -1.11 -5.83 -22.40
CA ILE A 45 -1.60 -4.45 -22.41
C ILE A 45 -3.12 -4.39 -22.28
N ASP A 46 -3.60 -3.32 -21.66
CA ASP A 46 -4.98 -2.87 -21.73
C ASP A 46 -5.30 -2.48 -23.19
N ASP A 47 -6.32 -3.05 -23.78
CA ASP A 47 -6.66 -2.86 -25.20
C ASP A 47 -7.19 -1.45 -25.50
N GLU A 48 -7.68 -0.72 -24.49
CA GLU A 48 -8.18 0.63 -24.59
C GLU A 48 -7.06 1.69 -24.49
N THR A 49 -6.17 1.54 -23.49
CA THR A 49 -5.15 2.56 -23.19
C THR A 49 -3.75 2.22 -23.73
N GLY A 50 -3.50 0.95 -24.03
CA GLY A 50 -2.18 0.45 -24.43
C GLY A 50 -1.18 0.34 -23.28
N ARG A 51 -1.58 0.68 -22.04
CA ARG A 51 -0.75 0.54 -20.84
C ARG A 51 -0.47 -0.91 -20.52
N GLY A 52 0.74 -1.22 -20.06
CA GLY A 52 1.08 -2.55 -19.55
C GLY A 52 0.24 -2.90 -18.31
N ILE A 53 -0.25 -4.14 -18.23
CA ILE A 53 -1.07 -4.59 -17.11
C ILE A 53 -0.20 -5.40 -16.14
N PRO A 54 0.03 -4.95 -14.92
CA PRO A 54 0.77 -5.70 -13.91
C PRO A 54 -0.05 -6.86 -13.34
N MET A 55 0.64 -7.90 -12.85
CA MET A 55 0.06 -9.05 -12.13
C MET A 55 -0.91 -9.89 -12.97
N VAL A 56 -0.73 -9.94 -14.28
CA VAL A 56 -1.43 -10.92 -15.12
C VAL A 56 -0.73 -12.26 -15.03
N GLY A 57 -1.45 -13.28 -14.62
CA GLY A 57 -0.93 -14.65 -14.48
C GLY A 57 -1.00 -15.42 -15.78
N PHE A 58 0.14 -15.94 -16.24
CA PHE A 58 0.29 -16.91 -17.32
C PHE A 58 0.60 -18.27 -16.70
N ILE A 59 -0.30 -19.22 -16.85
CA ILE A 59 -0.24 -20.51 -16.16
C ILE A 59 -0.18 -21.62 -17.22
N PRO A 60 1.00 -22.20 -17.48
CA PRO A 60 1.12 -23.36 -18.37
C PRO A 60 0.55 -24.62 -17.72
N LEU A 61 0.44 -25.71 -18.49
CA LEU A 61 -0.07 -26.99 -17.99
C LEU A 61 0.74 -27.56 -16.82
N SER A 62 2.01 -27.19 -16.69
CA SER A 62 2.88 -27.52 -15.55
C SER A 62 2.48 -26.84 -14.24
N GLN A 63 1.48 -25.93 -14.27
CA GLN A 63 0.95 -25.19 -13.12
C GLN A 63 1.92 -24.17 -12.48
N GLN A 64 3.10 -23.92 -13.04
CA GLN A 64 3.92 -22.79 -12.67
C GLN A 64 3.21 -21.49 -13.05
N LYS A 65 3.43 -20.44 -12.24
CA LYS A 65 2.77 -19.16 -12.46
C LYS A 65 3.81 -18.10 -12.81
N TYR A 66 3.65 -17.50 -13.97
CA TYR A 66 4.42 -16.35 -14.40
C TYR A 66 3.52 -15.12 -14.34
N TYR A 67 3.95 -14.08 -13.65
CA TYR A 67 3.17 -12.85 -13.52
C TYR A 67 3.88 -11.69 -14.21
N THR A 68 3.12 -10.88 -14.91
CA THR A 68 3.66 -9.64 -15.47
C THR A 68 4.14 -8.70 -14.37
N ASP A 69 5.25 -8.02 -14.62
CA ASP A 69 5.77 -6.95 -13.78
C ASP A 69 4.94 -5.64 -13.92
N SER A 70 5.42 -4.53 -13.35
CA SER A 70 4.69 -3.25 -13.36
C SER A 70 4.54 -2.65 -14.77
N ASN A 71 5.37 -3.02 -15.73
CA ASN A 71 5.24 -2.64 -17.14
C ASN A 71 4.39 -3.61 -17.97
N GLY A 72 3.80 -4.64 -17.33
CA GLY A 72 3.04 -5.66 -18.03
C GLY A 72 3.91 -6.67 -18.79
N LEU A 73 5.15 -6.90 -18.34
CA LEU A 73 6.12 -7.76 -19.03
C LEU A 73 6.39 -9.07 -18.28
N ILE A 74 6.63 -10.13 -19.05
CA ILE A 74 7.21 -11.40 -18.62
C ILE A 74 8.43 -11.68 -19.48
N ALA A 75 9.59 -11.82 -18.84
CA ALA A 75 10.81 -12.37 -19.44
C ALA A 75 10.75 -13.91 -19.31
N PHE A 76 10.11 -14.58 -20.24
CA PHE A 76 9.90 -16.01 -20.17
C PHE A 76 11.15 -16.76 -20.63
N ASN A 77 11.70 -17.60 -19.76
CA ASN A 77 12.79 -18.52 -20.06
C ASN A 77 12.68 -19.77 -19.18
N GLU A 78 11.95 -20.75 -19.70
CA GLU A 78 11.81 -22.08 -19.05
C GLU A 78 12.48 -23.10 -19.95
N PRO A 79 13.63 -23.67 -19.57
CA PRO A 79 14.44 -24.53 -20.46
C PRO A 79 13.70 -25.66 -21.13
N GLY A 80 12.72 -26.26 -20.45
CA GLY A 80 11.89 -27.34 -21.02
C GLY A 80 10.77 -26.87 -21.93
N LEU A 81 10.53 -25.55 -22.06
CA LEU A 81 9.43 -24.97 -22.83
C LEU A 81 9.89 -24.00 -23.93
N MET A 82 11.19 -23.70 -23.97
CA MET A 82 11.75 -22.84 -25.01
C MET A 82 11.79 -23.58 -26.37
N ASN A 83 11.53 -22.85 -27.46
CA ASN A 83 11.33 -23.32 -28.82
C ASN A 83 10.11 -24.24 -29.02
N GLU A 84 9.24 -24.32 -28.00
CA GLU A 84 8.00 -25.07 -28.04
C GLU A 84 6.78 -24.14 -28.12
N THR A 85 5.64 -24.71 -28.55
CA THR A 85 4.35 -24.00 -28.47
C THR A 85 3.72 -24.30 -27.11
N VAL A 86 3.71 -23.30 -26.24
CA VAL A 86 3.23 -23.40 -24.86
C VAL A 86 1.82 -22.85 -24.76
N TYR A 87 0.92 -23.65 -24.17
CA TYR A 87 -0.43 -23.24 -23.85
C TYR A 87 -0.45 -22.60 -22.46
N PHE A 88 -0.89 -21.34 -22.39
CA PHE A 88 -1.04 -20.59 -21.16
C PHE A 88 -2.50 -20.26 -20.86
N GLU A 89 -3.01 -20.67 -19.72
CA GLU A 89 -4.23 -20.09 -19.16
C GLU A 89 -3.90 -18.69 -18.63
N ILE A 90 -4.77 -17.70 -18.91
CA ILE A 90 -4.57 -16.30 -18.51
C ILE A 90 -5.57 -15.95 -17.41
N LYS A 91 -5.06 -15.42 -16.28
CA LYS A 91 -5.86 -14.97 -15.14
C LYS A 91 -5.47 -13.57 -14.70
N CYS A 92 -6.46 -12.70 -14.54
CA CYS A 92 -6.25 -11.36 -13.99
C CYS A 92 -7.57 -10.83 -13.44
N GLU A 93 -7.57 -10.35 -12.21
CA GLU A 93 -8.71 -9.64 -11.64
C GLU A 93 -8.85 -8.26 -12.30
N GLY A 94 -10.08 -7.87 -12.63
CA GLY A 94 -10.39 -6.59 -13.29
C GLY A 94 -10.09 -6.54 -14.79
N TYR A 95 -9.55 -7.62 -15.38
CA TYR A 95 -9.27 -7.74 -16.80
C TYR A 95 -9.61 -9.15 -17.30
N GLN A 96 -9.98 -9.24 -18.55
CA GLN A 96 -10.26 -10.52 -19.19
C GLN A 96 -9.58 -10.65 -20.55
N TYR A 97 -9.03 -11.83 -20.79
CA TYR A 97 -8.62 -12.26 -22.13
C TYR A 97 -9.81 -12.86 -22.90
N ALA A 98 -9.77 -12.79 -24.21
CA ALA A 98 -10.82 -13.35 -25.04
C ALA A 98 -11.07 -14.83 -24.73
N MET A 99 -12.35 -15.24 -24.70
CA MET A 99 -12.75 -16.62 -24.50
C MET A 99 -12.47 -17.43 -25.76
N GLY A 100 -11.73 -18.52 -25.62
CA GLY A 100 -11.51 -19.48 -26.69
C GLY A 100 -12.76 -20.35 -27.00
N LYS A 101 -12.75 -21.06 -28.11
CA LYS A 101 -13.85 -21.98 -28.49
C LYS A 101 -14.03 -23.13 -27.50
N ASP A 102 -12.98 -23.45 -26.76
CA ASP A 102 -12.95 -24.45 -25.69
C ASP A 102 -13.52 -23.95 -24.35
N GLY A 103 -14.01 -22.71 -24.29
CA GLY A 103 -14.54 -22.08 -23.08
C GLY A 103 -13.47 -21.64 -22.09
N LYS A 104 -12.20 -21.58 -22.50
CA LYS A 104 -11.09 -21.13 -21.63
C LYS A 104 -10.54 -19.80 -22.10
N ARG A 105 -10.03 -19.02 -21.16
CA ARG A 105 -9.26 -17.80 -21.42
C ARG A 105 -7.78 -18.17 -21.46
N ALA A 106 -7.30 -18.52 -22.66
CA ALA A 106 -5.96 -19.06 -22.83
C ALA A 106 -5.37 -18.67 -24.19
N VAL A 107 -4.04 -18.73 -24.28
CA VAL A 107 -3.29 -18.47 -25.52
C VAL A 107 -2.20 -19.53 -25.71
N SER A 108 -1.95 -19.93 -26.97
CA SER A 108 -0.82 -20.77 -27.36
C SER A 108 0.26 -19.88 -27.97
N LEU A 109 1.47 -19.87 -27.40
CA LEU A 109 2.59 -19.05 -27.84
C LEU A 109 3.76 -19.94 -28.21
N HIS A 110 4.39 -19.69 -29.38
CA HIS A 110 5.67 -20.31 -29.72
C HIS A 110 6.80 -19.54 -29.06
N CYS A 111 7.36 -20.10 -27.97
CA CYS A 111 8.30 -19.40 -27.07
C CYS A 111 9.73 -19.49 -27.59
N LYS A 112 10.08 -18.72 -28.60
CA LYS A 112 11.42 -18.69 -29.15
C LYS A 112 12.27 -17.59 -28.49
N PRO A 113 13.52 -17.89 -28.04
CA PRO A 113 14.42 -16.89 -27.50
C PRO A 113 14.64 -15.70 -28.46
N GLY A 114 14.63 -14.48 -27.93
CA GLY A 114 14.77 -13.25 -28.70
C GLY A 114 13.47 -12.75 -29.38
N ASP A 115 12.46 -13.59 -29.52
CA ASP A 115 11.16 -13.21 -30.09
C ASP A 115 10.26 -12.56 -29.02
N SER A 116 9.16 -11.95 -29.47
CA SER A 116 8.21 -11.29 -28.59
C SER A 116 6.78 -11.43 -29.07
N THR A 117 5.84 -11.28 -28.12
CA THR A 117 4.41 -11.20 -28.40
C THR A 117 3.72 -10.12 -27.58
N VAL A 118 2.58 -9.62 -28.09
CA VAL A 118 1.71 -8.71 -27.36
C VAL A 118 0.36 -9.40 -27.15
N VAL A 119 -0.05 -9.48 -25.90
CA VAL A 119 -1.37 -9.99 -25.50
C VAL A 119 -2.22 -8.81 -25.04
N LYS A 120 -3.40 -8.65 -25.64
CA LYS A 120 -4.36 -7.60 -25.31
C LYS A 120 -5.43 -8.16 -24.39
N MET A 121 -5.78 -7.40 -23.36
CA MET A 121 -6.86 -7.74 -22.43
C MET A 121 -7.85 -6.59 -22.32
N THR A 122 -9.12 -6.94 -22.19
CA THR A 122 -10.20 -5.96 -22.01
C THR A 122 -10.45 -5.75 -20.52
N ARG A 123 -10.58 -4.50 -20.10
CA ARG A 123 -10.91 -4.13 -18.73
C ARG A 123 -12.37 -4.46 -18.43
N THR A 124 -12.65 -5.02 -17.25
CA THR A 124 -13.99 -5.42 -16.82
C THR A 124 -14.61 -4.49 -15.78
N ASN A 125 -13.87 -3.47 -15.35
CA ASN A 125 -14.36 -2.44 -14.42
C ASN A 125 -13.80 -1.06 -14.81
N VAL A 126 -14.15 -0.01 -14.06
CA VAL A 126 -13.71 1.37 -14.36
C VAL A 126 -12.26 1.65 -13.93
N ALA A 127 -11.68 0.83 -13.09
CA ALA A 127 -10.35 1.05 -12.52
C ALA A 127 -9.25 0.47 -13.40
N GLU A 128 -8.33 1.31 -13.86
CA GLU A 128 -7.12 0.88 -14.53
C GLU A 128 -6.06 0.48 -13.50
N ARG A 129 -5.40 -0.66 -13.73
CA ARG A 129 -4.29 -1.10 -12.89
C ARG A 129 -2.99 -0.43 -13.36
N LEU A 130 -2.43 0.45 -12.54
CA LEU A 130 -1.27 1.25 -12.94
C LEU A 130 0.05 0.49 -12.78
N TYR A 131 0.40 0.10 -11.55
CA TYR A 131 1.66 -0.59 -11.22
C TYR A 131 1.60 -1.21 -9.82
N ARG A 132 2.61 -2.01 -9.47
CA ARG A 132 2.88 -2.41 -8.10
C ARG A 132 3.73 -1.32 -7.44
N SER A 133 3.30 -0.82 -6.28
CA SER A 133 3.94 0.33 -5.64
C SER A 133 5.21 -0.03 -4.87
N THR A 134 5.21 -1.16 -4.17
CA THR A 134 6.34 -1.58 -3.30
C THR A 134 6.64 -3.07 -3.46
N GLY A 135 7.80 -3.49 -2.94
CA GLY A 135 8.21 -4.88 -2.85
C GLY A 135 9.35 -5.28 -3.80
N LEU A 136 9.74 -6.55 -3.66
CA LEU A 136 10.81 -7.13 -4.44
C LEU A 136 10.43 -7.28 -5.92
N GLY A 137 11.33 -6.83 -6.80
CA GLY A 137 11.27 -7.14 -8.23
C GLY A 137 10.03 -6.63 -8.95
N ILE A 138 9.48 -5.47 -8.55
CA ILE A 138 8.29 -4.89 -9.18
C ILE A 138 8.47 -4.54 -10.65
N TYR A 139 9.73 -4.44 -11.13
CA TYR A 139 10.13 -4.28 -12.53
C TYR A 139 11.19 -5.32 -12.96
N LYS A 140 11.17 -6.52 -12.36
CA LYS A 140 12.17 -7.56 -12.60
C LYS A 140 12.26 -7.94 -14.07
N ASP A 141 11.13 -8.18 -14.70
CA ASP A 141 11.08 -8.66 -16.09
C ASP A 141 11.47 -7.54 -17.07
N SER A 142 11.08 -6.30 -16.79
CA SER A 142 11.56 -5.12 -17.51
C SER A 142 13.09 -5.00 -17.45
N TYR A 143 13.68 -5.20 -16.26
CA TYR A 143 15.13 -5.18 -16.07
C TYR A 143 15.84 -6.26 -16.88
N LEU A 144 15.31 -7.51 -16.86
CA LEU A 144 15.87 -8.63 -17.62
C LEU A 144 15.79 -8.43 -19.14
N LEU A 145 14.76 -7.73 -19.60
CA LEU A 145 14.52 -7.43 -21.00
C LEU A 145 15.15 -6.11 -21.48
N GLU A 146 15.88 -5.41 -20.60
CA GLU A 146 16.49 -4.10 -20.89
C GLU A 146 15.46 -3.07 -21.38
N GLU A 147 14.24 -3.11 -20.85
CA GLU A 147 13.17 -2.17 -21.12
C GLU A 147 13.24 -0.95 -20.19
N ASP A 148 12.65 0.15 -20.60
CA ASP A 148 12.63 1.38 -19.82
C ASP A 148 11.89 1.20 -18.49
N ILE A 149 12.50 1.63 -17.40
CA ILE A 149 11.96 1.57 -16.04
C ILE A 149 11.89 2.99 -15.49
N PRO A 150 10.71 3.44 -15.03
CA PRO A 150 10.55 4.81 -14.53
C PRO A 150 11.21 5.04 -13.15
N LEU A 151 11.49 3.98 -12.39
CA LEU A 151 11.98 4.08 -11.02
C LEU A 151 13.50 4.04 -10.95
N GLU A 152 14.08 4.85 -10.05
CA GLU A 152 15.52 4.87 -9.78
C GLU A 152 16.00 3.58 -9.10
N LYS A 153 15.22 3.07 -8.13
CA LYS A 153 15.51 1.83 -7.39
C LYS A 153 14.43 0.77 -7.71
N SER A 154 14.50 0.15 -8.87
CA SER A 154 13.44 -0.69 -9.44
C SER A 154 13.39 -2.14 -8.94
N LEU A 155 14.48 -2.68 -8.38
CA LEU A 155 14.55 -4.09 -7.99
C LEU A 155 14.31 -4.29 -6.49
N LEU A 156 14.99 -3.50 -5.64
CA LEU A 156 14.88 -3.62 -4.19
C LEU A 156 15.19 -2.28 -3.52
N ASN A 157 14.16 -1.48 -3.29
CA ASN A 157 14.29 -0.19 -2.63
C ASN A 157 14.19 -0.34 -1.11
N GLY A 158 15.08 0.30 -0.34
CA GLY A 158 15.14 0.22 1.12
C GLY A 158 15.23 -1.21 1.69
N LYS A 159 15.69 -2.18 0.89
CA LYS A 159 15.69 -3.63 1.17
C LYS A 159 14.30 -4.20 1.48
N VAL A 160 13.23 -3.55 1.05
CA VAL A 160 11.85 -3.95 1.32
C VAL A 160 11.42 -5.07 0.36
N LEU A 161 11.12 -6.25 0.91
CA LEU A 161 10.61 -7.41 0.16
C LEU A 161 9.11 -7.31 -0.11
N GLY A 162 8.37 -6.74 0.84
CA GLY A 162 6.94 -6.53 0.78
C GLY A 162 6.45 -5.69 1.95
N GLN A 163 5.28 -5.08 1.80
CA GLN A 163 4.67 -4.21 2.81
C GLN A 163 3.16 -4.35 2.84
N ASP A 164 2.57 -4.02 4.00
CA ASP A 164 1.13 -3.99 4.23
C ASP A 164 0.73 -2.72 4.98
N SER A 165 -0.57 -2.41 5.05
CA SER A 165 -1.16 -1.32 5.83
C SER A 165 -0.59 0.07 5.49
N ASN A 166 -0.81 0.53 4.28
CA ASN A 166 -0.32 1.82 3.80
C ASN A 166 -1.12 3.00 4.37
N LEU A 167 -0.41 3.97 4.96
CA LEU A 167 -0.94 5.27 5.38
C LEU A 167 -0.18 6.38 4.66
N ALA A 168 -0.87 7.46 4.30
CA ALA A 168 -0.23 8.60 3.66
C ALA A 168 -0.84 9.93 4.10
N THR A 169 0.00 10.96 4.16
CA THR A 169 -0.44 12.36 4.35
C THR A 169 0.57 13.31 3.72
N ILE A 170 0.14 14.54 3.43
CA ILE A 170 1.06 15.59 3.00
C ILE A 170 1.75 16.19 4.23
N TYR A 171 3.07 16.26 4.19
CA TYR A 171 3.90 16.85 5.23
C TYR A 171 5.10 17.58 4.60
N LYS A 172 5.29 18.86 4.94
CA LYS A 172 6.38 19.70 4.41
C LYS A 172 6.50 19.68 2.86
N ASP A 173 5.34 19.77 2.19
CA ASP A 173 5.22 19.79 0.72
C ASP A 173 5.72 18.52 0.01
N GLU A 174 5.71 17.38 0.72
CA GLU A 174 5.94 16.03 0.20
C GLU A 174 4.82 15.09 0.66
N VAL A 175 4.67 13.95 0.01
CA VAL A 175 3.82 12.87 0.53
C VAL A 175 4.64 12.02 1.49
N PHE A 176 4.23 11.96 2.73
CA PHE A 176 4.81 11.11 3.76
C PHE A 176 4.02 9.80 3.83
N TRP A 177 4.71 8.69 3.63
CA TRP A 177 4.18 7.34 3.60
C TRP A 177 4.61 6.56 4.84
N VAL A 178 3.71 5.74 5.35
CA VAL A 178 4.01 4.79 6.43
C VAL A 178 3.37 3.45 6.11
N TRP A 179 4.07 2.37 6.39
CA TRP A 179 3.57 1.01 6.28
C TRP A 179 3.62 0.34 7.65
N GLY A 180 2.63 -0.50 7.95
CA GLY A 180 2.58 -1.28 9.17
C GLY A 180 3.57 -2.43 9.11
N ASP A 181 3.23 -3.44 8.32
CA ASP A 181 4.06 -4.64 8.15
C ASP A 181 5.03 -4.45 7.00
N SER A 182 6.33 -4.44 7.31
CA SER A 182 7.38 -4.33 6.32
C SER A 182 8.37 -5.47 6.48
N PHE A 183 8.52 -6.27 5.41
CA PHE A 183 9.39 -7.43 5.38
C PHE A 183 10.73 -7.06 4.77
N LEU A 184 11.81 -7.36 5.48
CA LEU A 184 13.19 -7.20 5.02
C LEU A 184 13.87 -8.58 4.90
N PRO A 185 14.97 -8.73 4.16
CA PRO A 185 15.80 -9.91 4.19
C PRO A 185 16.29 -10.22 5.63
N PRO A 186 16.44 -11.50 6.00
CA PRO A 186 16.81 -11.91 7.38
C PRO A 186 18.07 -11.22 7.92
N GLU A 187 19.06 -10.96 7.07
CA GLU A 187 20.32 -10.28 7.43
C GLU A 187 20.13 -8.81 7.86
N TYR A 188 18.97 -8.23 7.60
CA TYR A 188 18.60 -6.86 8.02
C TYR A 188 17.62 -6.86 9.19
N HIS A 189 17.60 -7.92 10.01
CA HIS A 189 16.67 -8.11 11.14
C HIS A 189 15.20 -8.17 10.72
N GLY A 190 14.98 -8.67 9.51
CA GLY A 190 13.74 -8.66 8.81
C GLY A 190 12.56 -9.19 9.57
N ASN A 191 11.68 -8.39 10.08
CA ASN A 191 10.25 -8.69 10.27
C ASN A 191 9.56 -7.52 10.96
N PHE A 192 8.32 -7.22 10.58
CA PHE A 192 7.38 -6.36 11.30
C PHE A 192 7.99 -5.07 11.83
N SER A 193 8.49 -4.26 10.93
CA SER A 193 8.92 -2.90 11.24
C SER A 193 7.94 -1.92 10.61
N VAL A 194 7.55 -0.91 11.36
CA VAL A 194 6.87 0.24 10.78
C VAL A 194 7.88 1.01 9.95
N ALA A 195 7.80 0.89 8.64
CA ALA A 195 8.65 1.61 7.70
C ALA A 195 8.00 2.91 7.26
N ALA A 196 8.80 3.90 6.87
CA ALA A 196 8.31 5.11 6.22
C ALA A 196 9.21 5.56 5.08
N ALA A 197 8.62 6.37 4.20
CA ALA A 197 9.32 7.03 3.10
C ALA A 197 8.67 8.38 2.80
N THR A 198 9.36 9.24 2.05
CA THR A 198 8.76 10.40 1.41
C THR A 198 8.78 10.25 -0.10
N THR A 199 7.89 10.96 -0.79
CA THR A 199 7.93 11.16 -2.23
C THR A 199 7.63 12.63 -2.54
N PRO A 200 8.47 13.30 -3.33
CA PRO A 200 8.18 14.65 -3.77
C PRO A 200 7.01 14.66 -4.77
N PHE A 201 6.25 15.75 -4.80
CA PHE A 201 5.26 15.96 -5.85
C PHE A 201 5.94 16.19 -7.21
N PRO A 202 5.24 15.92 -8.35
CA PRO A 202 5.79 16.19 -9.69
C PRO A 202 6.34 17.60 -9.86
N LYS A 203 5.66 18.62 -9.30
CA LYS A 203 6.14 20.03 -9.32
C LYS A 203 7.48 20.23 -8.60
N ASN A 204 7.87 19.31 -7.70
CA ASN A 204 9.10 19.34 -6.92
C ASN A 204 10.12 18.28 -7.41
N GLY A 205 9.96 17.76 -8.63
CA GLY A 205 10.86 16.76 -9.22
C GLY A 205 10.47 15.30 -8.98
N GLY A 206 9.30 15.04 -8.39
CA GLY A 206 8.75 13.69 -8.29
C GLY A 206 8.27 13.16 -9.63
N LEU A 207 8.06 11.84 -9.72
CA LEU A 207 7.45 11.21 -10.88
C LEU A 207 5.98 11.61 -11.03
N ASP A 208 5.49 11.53 -12.26
CA ASP A 208 4.05 11.50 -12.50
C ASP A 208 3.46 10.27 -11.78
N PRO A 209 2.44 10.44 -10.93
CA PRO A 209 1.81 9.34 -10.21
C PRO A 209 1.27 8.21 -11.08
N GLU A 210 1.02 8.46 -12.36
CA GLU A 210 0.64 7.42 -13.31
C GLU A 210 1.81 6.50 -13.72
N LEU A 211 3.05 6.95 -13.56
CA LEU A 211 4.24 6.20 -13.94
C LEU A 211 4.84 5.39 -12.79
N GLY A 212 4.67 5.86 -11.56
CA GLY A 212 5.25 5.22 -10.38
C GLY A 212 5.58 6.22 -9.27
N MET A 213 6.23 5.72 -8.22
CA MET A 213 6.67 6.53 -7.08
C MET A 213 8.09 6.16 -6.69
N ASN A 214 9.00 7.13 -6.72
CA ASN A 214 10.35 7.00 -6.16
C ASN A 214 10.29 7.22 -4.65
N TYR A 215 10.09 6.14 -3.88
CA TYR A 215 10.11 6.20 -2.43
C TYR A 215 11.51 6.46 -1.90
N LEU A 216 11.65 7.53 -1.13
CA LEU A 216 12.86 7.87 -0.37
C LEU A 216 12.68 7.32 1.04
N TYR A 217 13.05 6.06 1.25
CA TYR A 217 12.91 5.40 2.55
C TYR A 217 13.80 6.03 3.61
N PHE A 218 13.31 6.09 4.84
CA PHE A 218 14.16 6.33 6.02
C PHE A 218 14.98 5.07 6.28
N GLU A 219 16.26 5.12 5.93
CA GLU A 219 17.18 3.98 5.97
C GLU A 219 18.09 4.03 7.21
N ASN A 220 18.55 2.87 7.64
CA ASN A 220 19.65 2.72 8.59
C ASN A 220 21.01 2.80 7.85
N GLU A 221 22.11 2.68 8.60
CA GLU A 221 23.47 2.73 8.05
C GLU A 221 23.76 1.66 6.98
N ASN A 222 23.01 0.56 6.99
CA ASN A 222 23.16 -0.55 6.04
C ASN A 222 22.27 -0.38 4.78
N GLY A 223 21.59 0.77 4.63
CA GLY A 223 20.69 1.04 3.50
C GLY A 223 19.40 0.23 3.51
N ALA A 224 19.02 -0.33 4.65
CA ALA A 224 17.74 -0.97 4.87
C ALA A 224 16.76 0.00 5.54
N SER A 225 15.49 -0.09 5.19
CA SER A 225 14.44 0.66 5.85
C SER A 225 14.47 0.43 7.37
N LYS A 226 14.40 1.51 8.14
CA LYS A 226 14.47 1.45 9.61
C LYS A 226 13.09 1.50 10.25
N SER A 227 13.01 0.99 11.49
CA SER A 227 11.81 1.19 12.31
C SER A 227 11.61 2.66 12.61
N MET A 228 10.36 3.14 12.46
CA MET A 228 10.01 4.55 12.63
C MET A 228 9.60 4.92 14.05
N ILE A 229 9.54 3.95 14.95
CA ILE A 229 9.27 4.17 16.37
C ILE A 229 10.01 3.13 17.21
N ASN A 230 10.65 3.55 18.28
CA ASN A 230 11.31 2.67 19.24
C ASN A 230 10.60 2.79 20.59
N LEU A 231 9.94 1.71 21.00
CA LEU A 231 9.35 1.57 22.33
C LEU A 231 10.21 0.62 23.16
N GLU A 232 10.27 0.86 24.48
CA GLU A 232 11.10 0.06 25.40
C GLU A 232 10.55 -1.38 25.55
N ASP A 233 9.24 -1.55 25.45
CA ASP A 233 8.60 -2.84 25.59
C ASP A 233 8.72 -3.66 24.30
N PRO A 234 9.11 -4.95 24.38
CA PRO A 234 9.24 -5.80 23.23
C PRO A 234 7.86 -6.16 22.66
N GLY A 235 7.50 -5.57 21.55
CA GLY A 235 6.28 -5.84 20.84
C GLY A 235 6.38 -5.41 19.38
N TYR A 236 5.32 -5.71 18.63
CA TYR A 236 5.17 -5.21 17.28
C TYR A 236 4.37 -3.93 17.33
N VAL A 237 4.88 -2.87 16.70
CA VAL A 237 4.19 -1.59 16.68
C VAL A 237 3.48 -1.43 15.34
N TRP A 238 2.18 -1.12 15.40
CA TRP A 238 1.39 -0.74 14.24
C TRP A 238 0.89 0.69 14.39
N PHE A 239 0.79 1.41 13.28
CA PHE A 239 0.14 2.70 13.24
C PHE A 239 -1.29 2.54 12.76
N ASP A 240 -2.24 3.04 13.56
CA ASP A 240 -3.66 2.99 13.23
C ASP A 240 -4.07 4.12 12.29
N TRP A 241 -3.45 5.29 12.42
CA TRP A 241 -3.65 6.44 11.53
C TRP A 241 -2.45 7.38 11.57
N LEU A 242 -2.35 8.17 10.49
CA LEU A 242 -1.33 9.18 10.28
C LEU A 242 -2.01 10.48 9.86
N ILE A 243 -1.65 11.61 10.48
CA ILE A 243 -2.17 12.92 10.09
C ILE A 243 -1.17 14.04 10.34
N ASN A 244 -1.18 15.02 9.46
CA ASN A 244 -0.48 16.28 9.65
C ASN A 244 -1.44 17.31 10.27
N ILE A 245 -1.09 17.92 11.39
CA ILE A 245 -1.81 19.02 12.02
C ILE A 245 -0.89 20.23 12.14
N LYS A 246 -1.43 21.36 12.59
CA LYS A 246 -0.62 22.54 12.95
C LYS A 246 -0.56 22.70 14.47
N ASP A 247 0.61 23.05 14.96
CA ASP A 247 0.80 23.41 16.35
C ASP A 247 0.27 24.81 16.65
N LYS A 248 0.46 25.30 17.89
CA LYS A 248 0.04 26.64 18.32
C LYS A 248 0.79 27.78 17.63
N LYS A 249 1.96 27.49 17.04
CA LYS A 249 2.76 28.47 16.28
C LYS A 249 2.42 28.46 14.81
N GLY A 250 1.65 27.46 14.35
CA GLY A 250 1.31 27.24 12.95
C GLY A 250 2.25 26.30 12.21
N ASP A 251 3.23 25.73 12.91
CA ASP A 251 4.17 24.76 12.36
C ASP A 251 3.49 23.39 12.17
N GLU A 252 3.89 22.68 11.13
CA GLU A 252 3.36 21.36 10.84
C GLU A 252 3.86 20.32 11.86
N GLN A 253 2.95 19.49 12.33
CA GLN A 253 3.23 18.34 13.18
C GLN A 253 2.64 17.09 12.59
N LEU A 254 3.51 16.11 12.29
CA LEU A 254 3.07 14.81 11.83
C LEU A 254 2.79 13.91 13.04
N VAL A 255 1.58 13.40 13.12
CA VAL A 255 1.07 12.70 14.30
C VAL A 255 0.53 11.33 13.89
N VAL A 256 0.84 10.31 14.67
CA VAL A 256 0.31 8.95 14.53
C VAL A 256 -0.37 8.49 15.81
N LYS A 257 -1.38 7.65 15.66
CA LYS A 257 -1.82 6.76 16.72
C LYS A 257 -1.14 5.41 16.51
N TYR A 258 -0.61 4.84 17.57
CA TYR A 258 0.06 3.55 17.52
C TYR A 258 -0.56 2.56 18.49
N ALA A 259 -0.38 1.26 18.18
CA ALA A 259 -0.61 0.15 19.07
C ALA A 259 0.65 -0.70 19.15
N ASN A 260 1.15 -0.95 20.36
CA ASN A 260 2.19 -1.93 20.63
C ASN A 260 1.51 -3.25 21.04
N VAL A 261 1.77 -4.32 20.32
CA VAL A 261 1.10 -5.62 20.49
C VAL A 261 2.13 -6.74 20.63
N ASN A 262 1.79 -7.79 21.38
CA ASN A 262 2.60 -9.01 21.46
C ASN A 262 2.28 -9.98 20.31
N SER A 263 2.98 -11.11 20.28
CA SER A 263 2.78 -12.18 19.29
C SER A 263 1.37 -12.80 19.28
N PHE A 264 0.59 -12.57 20.32
CA PHE A 264 -0.82 -13.00 20.41
C PHE A 264 -1.80 -11.88 20.07
N PHE A 265 -1.33 -10.78 19.50
CA PHE A 265 -2.11 -9.58 19.15
C PHE A 265 -2.80 -8.90 20.34
N LEU A 266 -2.31 -9.14 21.55
CA LEU A 266 -2.75 -8.43 22.74
C LEU A 266 -2.01 -7.10 22.84
N ASN A 267 -2.74 -6.02 23.07
CA ASN A 267 -2.13 -4.70 23.21
C ASN A 267 -1.39 -4.59 24.55
N TYR A 268 -0.10 -4.23 24.48
CA TYR A 268 0.66 -3.77 25.63
C TYR A 268 0.37 -2.30 25.93
N GLU A 269 0.38 -1.49 24.88
CA GLU A 269 0.26 -0.06 24.94
C GLU A 269 -0.47 0.47 23.72
N ARG A 270 -1.22 1.54 23.88
CA ARG A 270 -1.72 2.38 22.79
C ARG A 270 -1.40 3.82 23.11
N GLY A 271 -1.13 4.61 22.09
CA GLY A 271 -0.80 6.01 22.32
C GLY A 271 -0.78 6.84 21.06
N VAL A 272 -0.39 8.07 21.27
CA VAL A 272 -0.13 9.04 20.21
C VAL A 272 1.35 9.37 20.22
N ALA A 273 1.97 9.39 19.05
CA ALA A 273 3.36 9.78 18.86
C ALA A 273 3.46 10.89 17.81
N VAL A 274 4.52 11.67 17.90
CA VAL A 274 4.81 12.82 17.03
C VAL A 274 6.14 12.58 16.34
N PHE A 275 6.21 12.90 15.07
CA PHE A 275 7.44 12.79 14.30
C PHE A 275 8.46 13.86 14.75
N ASN A 276 9.67 13.40 15.03
CA ASN A 276 10.81 14.23 15.32
C ASN A 276 11.69 14.34 14.08
N ASP A 277 11.70 15.51 13.45
CA ASP A 277 12.44 15.75 12.20
C ASP A 277 13.95 15.59 12.34
N ASP A 278 14.52 15.95 13.49
CA ASP A 278 15.97 15.87 13.71
C ASP A 278 16.45 14.41 13.80
N LYS A 279 15.60 13.54 14.37
CA LYS A 279 15.89 12.12 14.56
C LYS A 279 15.32 11.23 13.46
N ASN A 280 14.39 11.76 12.67
CA ASN A 280 13.64 11.01 11.66
C ASN A 280 12.95 9.76 12.25
N ILE A 281 12.28 9.90 13.39
CA ILE A 281 11.47 8.86 14.05
C ILE A 281 10.25 9.48 14.73
N PHE A 282 9.24 8.67 15.02
CA PHE A 282 8.14 9.07 15.90
C PHE A 282 8.54 8.86 17.35
N GLU A 283 8.27 9.85 18.18
CA GLU A 283 8.48 9.81 19.62
C GLU A 283 7.14 9.79 20.35
N ARG A 284 7.04 8.97 21.40
CA ARG A 284 5.85 8.88 22.24
C ARG A 284 5.49 10.27 22.78
N TYR A 285 4.29 10.73 22.47
CA TYR A 285 3.73 11.94 23.07
C TYR A 285 2.92 11.60 24.31
N LYS A 286 1.99 10.64 24.20
CA LYS A 286 1.10 10.26 25.29
C LYS A 286 0.59 8.85 25.12
N GLU A 287 0.67 8.06 26.20
CA GLU A 287 -0.04 6.79 26.32
C GLU A 287 -1.53 7.05 26.53
N VAL A 288 -2.39 6.24 25.93
CA VAL A 288 -3.84 6.27 26.06
C VAL A 288 -4.30 4.96 26.69
N GLU A 289 -5.31 5.00 27.55
CA GLU A 289 -5.79 3.85 28.31
C GLU A 289 -6.05 2.62 27.41
N LYS A 290 -5.59 1.46 27.88
CA LYS A 290 -5.60 0.16 27.15
C LYS A 290 -6.96 -0.31 26.66
N TRP A 291 -8.05 0.15 27.23
CA TRP A 291 -9.39 -0.42 27.11
C TRP A 291 -10.46 0.59 26.71
N MET A 292 -10.16 1.45 25.73
CA MET A 292 -11.22 2.17 25.06
C MET A 292 -11.54 1.43 23.75
N PRO A 293 -12.58 0.57 23.72
CA PRO A 293 -12.96 -0.15 22.50
C PRO A 293 -13.25 0.80 21.34
N ASP A 294 -13.59 2.04 21.66
CA ASP A 294 -14.04 3.07 20.74
C ASP A 294 -12.97 4.13 20.41
N PHE A 295 -11.72 3.98 20.88
CA PHE A 295 -10.58 4.76 20.39
C PHE A 295 -10.05 4.11 19.11
N HIS A 296 -10.74 4.41 18.03
CA HIS A 296 -10.83 3.59 16.85
C HIS A 296 -9.58 3.48 16.00
N ARG A 297 -9.52 2.32 15.34
CA ARG A 297 -8.81 2.13 14.10
C ARG A 297 -9.45 3.04 13.06
N CYS A 298 -8.70 3.98 12.55
CA CYS A 298 -9.00 4.73 11.37
C CYS A 298 -7.71 4.75 10.56
N GLU A 299 -7.73 4.27 9.35
CA GLU A 299 -6.48 4.21 8.58
C GLU A 299 -6.21 5.55 7.88
N HIS A 300 -7.26 6.21 7.39
CA HIS A 300 -7.13 7.42 6.57
C HIS A 300 -7.98 8.57 7.12
N PRO A 301 -7.52 9.27 8.18
CA PRO A 301 -8.21 10.44 8.67
C PRO A 301 -8.14 11.59 7.65
N PHE A 302 -9.19 12.38 7.59
CA PHE A 302 -9.22 13.58 6.75
C PHE A 302 -9.58 14.83 7.56
N LYS A 303 -9.26 15.99 7.01
CA LYS A 303 -9.60 17.29 7.62
C LYS A 303 -10.73 17.95 6.84
N ALA A 304 -11.72 18.43 7.55
CA ALA A 304 -12.76 19.26 6.96
C ALA A 304 -13.17 20.40 7.90
N LYS A 305 -13.69 21.47 7.33
CA LYS A 305 -14.23 22.61 8.10
C LYS A 305 -15.75 22.56 8.09
N VAL A 306 -16.34 22.77 9.25
CA VAL A 306 -17.77 22.98 9.43
C VAL A 306 -17.96 24.27 10.19
N GLU A 307 -18.76 25.22 9.66
CA GLU A 307 -19.02 26.53 10.28
C GLU A 307 -17.71 27.25 10.73
N ASN A 308 -16.72 27.29 9.85
CA ASN A 308 -15.38 27.87 10.09
C ASN A 308 -14.51 27.14 11.15
N LYS A 309 -14.98 26.06 11.75
CA LYS A 309 -14.21 25.24 12.69
C LYS A 309 -13.63 24.02 11.99
N ALA A 310 -12.31 23.82 12.12
CA ALA A 310 -11.64 22.68 11.55
C ALA A 310 -11.78 21.46 12.45
N TYR A 311 -11.97 20.29 11.84
CA TYR A 311 -11.99 18.99 12.49
C TYR A 311 -11.13 17.99 11.73
N VAL A 312 -10.57 17.03 12.47
CA VAL A 312 -10.09 15.76 11.95
C VAL A 312 -11.24 14.78 12.05
N TYR A 313 -11.57 14.15 10.95
CA TYR A 313 -12.55 13.08 10.87
C TYR A 313 -11.82 11.74 10.83
N LEU A 314 -12.28 10.83 11.65
CA LEU A 314 -11.79 9.45 11.74
C LEU A 314 -12.94 8.54 11.36
N THR A 315 -12.70 7.71 10.37
CA THR A 315 -13.74 6.81 9.85
C THR A 315 -13.22 5.38 9.87
N ASN A 316 -14.05 4.47 10.33
CA ASN A 316 -13.86 3.05 10.17
C ASN A 316 -15.24 2.42 10.01
N GLU A 317 -15.48 1.67 8.92
CA GLU A 317 -16.77 1.03 8.66
C GLU A 317 -17.98 1.99 8.79
N PHE A 318 -17.81 3.25 8.34
CA PHE A 318 -18.82 4.33 8.42
C PHE A 318 -19.19 4.82 9.84
N ASN A 319 -18.45 4.45 10.86
CA ASN A 319 -18.60 5.09 12.15
C ASN A 319 -17.79 6.36 12.21
N PHE A 320 -18.42 7.47 11.95
CA PHE A 320 -17.75 8.76 11.96
C PHE A 320 -17.50 9.25 13.38
N GLN A 321 -16.25 9.51 13.66
CA GLN A 321 -15.81 10.31 14.79
C GLN A 321 -15.10 11.55 14.29
N ARG A 322 -15.13 12.62 15.06
CA ARG A 322 -14.35 13.82 14.77
C ARG A 322 -13.77 14.41 16.03
N VAL A 323 -12.66 15.14 15.86
CA VAL A 323 -11.99 15.86 16.94
C VAL A 323 -11.34 17.13 16.40
N VAL A 324 -11.18 18.16 17.22
CA VAL A 324 -10.42 19.35 16.80
C VAL A 324 -8.96 18.99 16.52
N PRO A 325 -8.32 19.54 15.45
CA PRO A 325 -6.96 19.20 15.04
C PRO A 325 -5.91 19.82 15.98
N HIS A 326 -5.87 19.36 17.19
CA HIS A 326 -4.93 19.76 18.22
C HIS A 326 -4.36 18.52 18.90
N LEU A 327 -3.05 18.48 19.13
CA LEU A 327 -2.34 17.30 19.63
C LEU A 327 -2.95 16.75 20.94
N ASP A 328 -3.19 17.63 21.94
CA ASP A 328 -3.85 17.24 23.20
C ASP A 328 -5.26 16.68 23.00
N SER A 329 -5.95 17.10 21.95
CA SER A 329 -7.30 16.60 21.64
C SER A 329 -7.27 15.25 20.95
N LEU A 330 -6.34 15.08 20.00
CA LEU A 330 -6.08 13.79 19.35
C LEU A 330 -5.66 12.72 20.35
N ALA A 331 -4.91 13.10 21.39
CA ALA A 331 -4.47 12.22 22.46
C ALA A 331 -5.48 12.08 23.63
N ASN A 332 -6.71 12.56 23.49
CA ASN A 332 -7.73 12.50 24.52
C ASN A 332 -9.08 12.01 23.99
N PRO A 333 -9.43 10.73 24.15
CA PRO A 333 -10.69 10.16 23.66
C PRO A 333 -11.96 10.92 24.11
N LYS A 334 -11.96 11.52 25.28
CA LYS A 334 -13.09 12.32 25.80
C LYS A 334 -13.36 13.62 25.02
N LYS A 335 -12.45 14.01 24.11
CA LYS A 335 -12.61 15.18 23.23
C LYS A 335 -13.28 14.82 21.89
N TYR A 336 -13.42 13.54 21.61
CA TYR A 336 -14.02 13.07 20.37
C TYR A 336 -15.55 13.23 20.43
N GLU A 337 -16.10 13.56 19.26
CA GLU A 337 -17.53 13.56 19.00
C GLU A 337 -17.84 12.43 18.02
N THR A 338 -18.94 11.74 18.24
CA THR A 338 -19.42 10.64 17.39
C THR A 338 -20.71 11.06 16.70
N PHE A 339 -20.83 10.80 15.40
CA PHE A 339 -22.07 11.01 14.67
C PHE A 339 -22.99 9.79 14.86
N THR A 340 -24.14 10.01 15.53
CA THR A 340 -24.97 8.90 15.96
C THR A 340 -26.41 9.31 16.23
N CYS A 341 -27.34 8.35 16.14
CA CYS A 341 -28.74 8.51 16.55
C CYS A 341 -29.00 8.11 18.02
N LEU A 342 -27.99 7.69 18.76
CA LEU A 342 -28.16 7.43 20.20
C LEU A 342 -28.28 8.74 20.97
N ARG A 343 -28.95 8.67 22.15
CA ARG A 343 -28.98 9.78 23.08
C ARG A 343 -27.57 10.06 23.62
N GLU A 344 -27.22 11.33 23.75
CA GLU A 344 -25.89 11.73 24.22
C GLU A 344 -25.55 11.10 25.58
N GLY A 345 -24.34 10.58 25.71
CA GLY A 345 -23.83 9.90 26.91
C GLY A 345 -24.25 8.45 27.07
N THR A 346 -24.85 7.83 26.05
CA THR A 346 -25.29 6.43 26.13
C THR A 346 -24.42 5.49 25.28
N SER A 347 -24.34 4.24 25.71
CA SER A 347 -23.68 3.15 24.99
C SER A 347 -24.69 2.33 24.20
N PHE A 348 -24.21 1.69 23.13
CA PHE A 348 -25.03 0.78 22.33
C PHE A 348 -25.27 -0.52 23.09
N ASN A 349 -26.55 -0.77 23.43
CA ASN A 349 -27.05 -2.03 24.00
C ASN A 349 -28.49 -2.19 23.56
N LEU A 350 -28.83 -3.25 22.82
CA LEU A 350 -30.17 -3.48 22.27
C LEU A 350 -31.25 -3.62 23.35
N GLU A 351 -30.90 -4.17 24.52
CA GLU A 351 -31.86 -4.34 25.60
C GLU A 351 -32.25 -3.03 26.30
N THR A 352 -31.39 -2.03 26.24
CA THR A 352 -31.54 -0.74 26.93
C THR A 352 -31.30 0.45 25.99
N ILE A 353 -31.53 0.25 24.69
CA ILE A 353 -31.20 1.25 23.66
C ILE A 353 -31.94 2.58 23.91
N GLN A 354 -31.24 3.68 23.80
CA GLN A 354 -31.79 5.03 23.93
C GLN A 354 -31.55 5.80 22.66
N LEU A 355 -32.54 5.79 21.79
CA LEU A 355 -32.53 6.56 20.56
C LEU A 355 -32.86 8.05 20.84
N ASP A 356 -32.18 8.94 20.15
CA ASP A 356 -32.48 10.36 20.13
C ASP A 356 -33.43 10.64 18.97
N ARG A 357 -34.62 11.13 19.30
CA ARG A 357 -35.66 11.47 18.31
C ARG A 357 -36.02 12.94 18.39
N LYS A 358 -36.23 13.56 17.25
CA LYS A 358 -36.76 14.93 17.14
C LYS A 358 -38.23 14.98 17.54
N LYS A 359 -38.76 16.19 17.62
CA LYS A 359 -40.18 16.42 17.98
C LYS A 359 -41.18 15.81 16.99
N ASP A 360 -40.76 15.62 15.75
CA ASP A 360 -41.58 14.99 14.68
C ASP A 360 -41.47 13.47 14.68
N GLY A 361 -40.73 12.89 15.62
CA GLY A 361 -40.50 11.46 15.76
C GLY A 361 -39.30 10.92 14.95
N SER A 362 -38.74 11.68 14.01
CA SER A 362 -37.59 11.26 13.21
C SER A 362 -36.32 11.12 14.06
N LEU A 363 -35.39 10.25 13.67
CA LEU A 363 -34.11 10.09 14.35
C LEU A 363 -33.26 11.37 14.24
N ASN A 364 -32.63 11.74 15.36
CA ASN A 364 -31.73 12.87 15.44
C ASN A 364 -30.25 12.39 15.30
N TYR A 365 -29.81 12.16 14.08
CA TYR A 365 -28.39 11.95 13.83
C TYR A 365 -27.64 13.28 14.02
N SER A 366 -26.74 13.32 14.97
CA SER A 366 -25.95 14.50 15.30
C SER A 366 -24.63 14.14 15.98
N TRP A 367 -23.72 15.13 16.08
CA TRP A 367 -22.43 14.96 16.76
C TRP A 367 -22.62 15.03 18.28
N LYS A 368 -22.23 13.96 18.97
CA LYS A 368 -22.43 13.77 20.43
C LYS A 368 -21.15 13.32 21.09
N LYS A 369 -20.95 13.73 22.35
CA LYS A 369 -19.80 13.33 23.17
C LYS A 369 -20.15 12.12 24.05
N ASN A 370 -19.10 11.34 24.36
CA ASN A 370 -19.23 10.16 25.24
C ASN A 370 -20.40 9.22 24.83
N THR A 371 -20.59 9.04 23.53
CA THR A 371 -21.72 8.30 22.96
C THR A 371 -21.17 7.31 21.93
N ASP A 372 -21.67 6.09 21.97
CA ASP A 372 -21.25 5.07 21.03
C ASP A 372 -21.67 5.40 19.59
N TYR A 373 -20.93 4.84 18.65
CA TYR A 373 -21.25 4.94 17.22
C TYR A 373 -22.25 3.86 16.79
N ILE A 374 -22.87 4.13 15.64
CA ILE A 374 -23.67 3.15 14.90
C ILE A 374 -22.97 2.87 13.57
N ASN A 375 -22.30 1.72 13.46
CA ASN A 375 -21.78 1.22 12.19
C ASN A 375 -22.85 0.41 11.44
N LEU A 376 -22.51 -0.11 10.28
CA LEU A 376 -23.46 -0.87 9.45
C LEU A 376 -24.02 -2.11 10.19
N GLU A 377 -23.20 -2.82 10.95
CA GLU A 377 -23.65 -3.98 11.74
C GLU A 377 -24.66 -3.58 12.81
N ARG A 378 -24.34 -2.57 13.63
CA ARG A 378 -25.24 -2.05 14.68
C ARG A 378 -26.53 -1.48 14.08
N GLN A 379 -26.45 -0.79 12.94
CA GLN A 379 -27.64 -0.33 12.20
C GLN A 379 -28.53 -1.51 11.79
N ASN A 380 -27.96 -2.56 11.23
CA ASN A 380 -28.71 -3.76 10.86
C ASN A 380 -29.33 -4.47 12.08
N GLN A 381 -28.67 -4.46 13.24
CA GLN A 381 -29.22 -4.97 14.50
C GLN A 381 -30.42 -4.16 14.95
N LEU A 382 -30.37 -2.80 14.87
CA LEU A 382 -31.49 -1.93 15.18
C LEU A 382 -32.68 -2.15 14.25
N ILE A 383 -32.46 -2.33 12.97
CA ILE A 383 -33.51 -2.65 11.99
C ILE A 383 -34.14 -4.01 12.31
N LYS A 384 -33.31 -5.01 12.54
CA LYS A 384 -33.78 -6.39 12.82
C LYS A 384 -34.57 -6.49 14.13
N SER A 385 -34.22 -5.70 15.14
CA SER A 385 -34.95 -5.64 16.43
C SER A 385 -36.23 -4.79 16.36
N GLY A 386 -36.45 -4.05 15.28
CA GLY A 386 -37.60 -3.14 15.13
C GLY A 386 -37.47 -1.82 15.89
N GLU A 387 -36.26 -1.48 16.35
CA GLU A 387 -35.99 -0.21 17.02
C GLU A 387 -35.98 0.97 16.04
N ILE A 388 -35.59 0.71 14.80
CA ILE A 388 -35.61 1.67 13.67
C ILE A 388 -36.18 1.03 12.40
N GLU A 389 -36.82 1.83 11.57
CA GLU A 389 -37.23 1.42 10.22
C GLU A 389 -36.05 1.49 9.26
N ILE A 390 -36.11 0.77 8.13
CA ILE A 390 -35.10 0.82 7.08
C ILE A 390 -34.93 2.25 6.55
N SER A 391 -36.02 2.98 6.42
CA SER A 391 -36.05 4.38 5.97
C SER A 391 -35.41 5.37 6.94
N GLU A 392 -35.25 4.98 8.21
CA GLU A 392 -34.57 5.79 9.24
C GLU A 392 -33.06 5.52 9.32
N ALA A 393 -32.59 4.50 8.62
CA ALA A 393 -31.15 4.18 8.57
C ALA A 393 -30.38 5.36 7.98
N TRP A 394 -29.15 5.56 8.45
CA TRP A 394 -28.26 6.58 7.88
C TRP A 394 -27.40 6.04 6.75
N ILE A 395 -26.94 4.79 6.85
CA ILE A 395 -26.09 4.15 5.86
C ILE A 395 -26.96 3.44 4.83
N HIS A 396 -27.07 4.04 3.63
CA HIS A 396 -27.78 3.49 2.48
C HIS A 396 -26.79 3.31 1.33
N LEU A 397 -26.15 2.15 1.25
CA LEU A 397 -25.23 1.81 0.18
C LEU A 397 -25.71 0.56 -0.55
N GLU A 398 -25.84 0.68 -1.85
CA GLU A 398 -26.26 -0.38 -2.74
C GLU A 398 -25.35 -0.38 -3.99
N ASP A 399 -25.04 -1.56 -4.48
CA ASP A 399 -24.37 -1.71 -5.76
C ASP A 399 -25.29 -1.26 -6.88
N VAL A 400 -24.81 -0.35 -7.72
CA VAL A 400 -25.66 0.29 -8.77
C VAL A 400 -26.09 -0.67 -9.89
N GLU A 401 -25.38 -1.81 -10.04
CA GLU A 401 -25.68 -2.79 -11.07
C GLU A 401 -26.58 -3.92 -10.54
N THR A 402 -26.35 -4.34 -9.30
CA THR A 402 -27.00 -5.53 -8.74
C THR A 402 -28.01 -5.23 -7.65
N ALA A 403 -28.05 -3.98 -7.12
CA ALA A 403 -28.81 -3.56 -5.95
C ALA A 403 -28.47 -4.35 -4.65
N ASN A 404 -27.36 -5.11 -4.67
CA ASN A 404 -26.90 -5.81 -3.49
C ASN A 404 -26.27 -4.83 -2.51
N LYS A 405 -26.33 -5.14 -1.22
CA LYS A 405 -25.62 -4.38 -0.19
C LYS A 405 -24.17 -4.80 -0.16
N PRO A 406 -23.22 -3.89 -0.49
CA PRO A 406 -21.80 -4.22 -0.46
C PRO A 406 -21.35 -4.47 0.98
N TYR A 407 -20.37 -5.35 1.13
CA TYR A 407 -19.69 -5.59 2.41
C TYR A 407 -18.37 -4.85 2.45
N PHE A 408 -18.10 -4.13 3.54
CA PHE A 408 -16.87 -3.37 3.72
C PHE A 408 -16.22 -3.71 5.05
N GLY A 409 -14.90 -3.76 5.07
CA GLY A 409 -14.12 -3.89 6.28
C GLY A 409 -13.28 -2.66 6.59
N ARG A 410 -12.89 -1.91 5.55
CA ARG A 410 -12.00 -0.74 5.64
C ARG A 410 -12.31 0.22 4.51
N GLY A 411 -11.80 1.46 4.59
CA GLY A 411 -11.96 2.40 3.50
C GLY A 411 -11.35 3.75 3.77
N SER A 412 -11.29 4.56 2.74
CA SER A 412 -10.83 5.95 2.80
C SER A 412 -11.91 6.90 2.29
N ILE A 413 -11.98 8.08 2.91
CA ILE A 413 -12.83 9.18 2.49
C ILE A 413 -11.95 10.40 2.26
N PHE A 414 -12.09 11.03 1.11
CA PHE A 414 -11.36 12.25 0.77
C PHE A 414 -12.15 13.13 -0.19
N TYR A 415 -11.86 14.43 -0.17
CA TYR A 415 -12.41 15.35 -1.13
C TYR A 415 -11.60 15.32 -2.42
N ASN A 416 -12.27 15.06 -3.55
CA ASN A 416 -11.65 15.08 -4.87
C ASN A 416 -11.88 16.43 -5.53
N ASP A 417 -10.82 17.25 -5.63
CA ASP A 417 -10.89 18.59 -6.18
C ASP A 417 -11.27 18.64 -7.67
N TYR A 418 -10.90 17.63 -8.43
CA TYR A 418 -11.27 17.53 -9.85
C TYR A 418 -12.77 17.27 -10.02
N ARG A 419 -13.32 16.31 -9.26
CA ARG A 419 -14.72 15.92 -9.32
C ARG A 419 -15.64 16.85 -8.51
N LYS A 420 -15.09 17.65 -7.59
CA LYS A 420 -15.81 18.48 -6.61
C LYS A 420 -16.79 17.66 -5.76
N LYS A 421 -16.39 16.45 -5.42
CA LYS A 421 -17.15 15.48 -4.61
C LYS A 421 -16.29 14.88 -3.51
N TRP A 422 -16.93 14.47 -2.46
CA TRP A 422 -16.34 13.53 -1.51
C TRP A 422 -16.38 12.15 -2.14
N VAL A 423 -15.25 11.45 -2.08
CA VAL A 423 -15.08 10.11 -2.64
C VAL A 423 -14.84 9.16 -1.49
N LEU A 424 -15.60 8.07 -1.48
CA LEU A 424 -15.42 6.94 -0.59
C LEU A 424 -14.89 5.76 -1.41
N ILE A 425 -13.77 5.18 -0.98
CA ILE A 425 -13.22 3.94 -1.54
C ILE A 425 -13.16 2.91 -0.41
N PRO A 426 -14.22 2.13 -0.20
CA PRO A 426 -14.22 1.06 0.77
C PRO A 426 -13.79 -0.26 0.14
N GLY A 427 -13.22 -1.15 0.94
CA GLY A 427 -12.77 -2.45 0.51
C GLY A 427 -12.91 -3.52 1.58
N ALA A 428 -13.04 -4.75 1.10
CA ALA A 428 -12.89 -5.99 1.85
C ALA A 428 -12.35 -7.06 0.91
N THR A 429 -13.21 -7.92 0.33
CA THR A 429 -12.88 -8.80 -0.78
C THR A 429 -12.81 -8.04 -2.11
N ASP A 430 -13.70 -7.05 -2.27
CA ASP A 430 -13.81 -6.19 -3.44
C ASP A 430 -13.55 -4.73 -3.04
N THR A 431 -13.12 -3.91 -4.01
CA THR A 431 -12.98 -2.47 -3.84
C THR A 431 -14.16 -1.77 -4.50
N TRP A 432 -14.86 -0.95 -3.74
CA TRP A 432 -16.03 -0.20 -4.18
C TRP A 432 -15.70 1.28 -4.37
N TYR A 433 -16.58 2.00 -5.02
CA TYR A 433 -16.48 3.43 -5.24
C TYR A 433 -17.82 4.09 -5.02
N ALA A 434 -17.85 5.17 -4.23
CA ALA A 434 -19.03 5.98 -4.06
C ALA A 434 -18.68 7.48 -3.98
N GLU A 435 -19.62 8.34 -4.35
CA GLU A 435 -19.49 9.80 -4.29
C GLU A 435 -20.62 10.43 -3.50
N ALA A 436 -20.30 11.55 -2.84
CA ALA A 436 -21.24 12.34 -2.08
C ALA A 436 -20.95 13.85 -2.14
N ASP A 437 -21.94 14.67 -1.79
CA ASP A 437 -21.78 16.12 -1.70
C ASP A 437 -21.19 16.58 -0.38
N THR A 438 -21.30 15.77 0.66
CA THR A 438 -20.77 16.04 2.00
C THR A 438 -19.88 14.92 2.48
N PRO A 439 -19.00 15.14 3.48
CA PRO A 439 -18.18 14.06 4.02
C PRO A 439 -18.98 12.98 4.79
N LEU A 440 -20.26 13.20 5.01
CA LEU A 440 -21.16 12.26 5.68
C LEU A 440 -22.10 11.53 4.72
N GLY A 441 -22.06 11.82 3.43
CA GLY A 441 -22.93 11.25 2.41
C GLY A 441 -23.89 12.23 1.79
#